data_fc7246a8e90cea70b8b5f784135fa660
#
_entry.id   fc7246a8e90cea70b8b5f784135fa660
#
_cell.length_a   1.000
_cell.length_b   1.000
_cell.length_c   1.000
_cell.angle_alpha   90.00
_cell.angle_beta   90.00
_cell.angle_gamma   90.00
#
_symmetry.space_group_name_H-M   'P 1'
#
loop_
_entity.id
_entity.type
_entity.pdbx_description
1 polymer ?
#
loop_
_entity_poly.entity_id
_entity_poly.type
_entity_poly.pdbx_seq_one_letter_code
_entity_poly.pdbx_strand_id
1 'polypeptide(L)'
;MTPDEYCQQKAARSGSSFYYSFLFLPPRKRRAIIAVYAFCREVDDIVDEVSDASVARTKLAWWRREVAQAFGGAPQHPVAHALQPVVAQFVLREADFQTIIDGMAMDLEQSRFLDFPALELYCHRVAGVVGLISAEILGYVDPSTRGYARDLGIAFQLTNIIRDVGEDARRGRIYLPQDDLDRFGIASSAILRGEYSDAFRALMTFEVERAQQWYDRALAQLPDADRRAQRAGLIMAAIYRALLSEIARDGFLVLDRRTSLTPLRKLWLAWKT
;
A
#
# COMPACT_ATOMS: atom_id res chain seq x y z
N MET A 1 -18.39 17.80 -11.77
CA MET A 1 -17.83 16.96 -10.69
C MET A 1 -16.72 17.76 -10.02
N THR A 2 -16.83 17.97 -8.73
CA THR A 2 -15.79 18.66 -7.94
C THR A 2 -14.54 17.78 -7.77
N PRO A 3 -13.36 18.34 -7.45
CA PRO A 3 -12.16 17.57 -7.13
C PRO A 3 -12.38 16.53 -6.02
N ASP A 4 -13.09 16.89 -4.96
CA ASP A 4 -13.40 15.97 -3.85
C ASP A 4 -14.32 14.82 -4.30
N GLU A 5 -15.34 15.09 -5.12
CA GLU A 5 -16.21 14.05 -5.68
C GLU A 5 -15.43 13.07 -6.57
N TYR A 6 -14.48 13.57 -7.37
CA TYR A 6 -13.62 12.72 -8.18
C TYR A 6 -12.79 11.77 -7.30
N CYS A 7 -12.10 12.30 -6.29
CA CYS A 7 -11.31 11.50 -5.36
C CYS A 7 -12.16 10.45 -4.65
N GLN A 8 -13.37 10.81 -4.23
CA GLN A 8 -14.29 9.91 -3.55
C GLN A 8 -14.77 8.77 -4.45
N GLN A 9 -15.09 9.06 -5.72
CA GLN A 9 -15.45 8.04 -6.70
C GLN A 9 -14.27 7.10 -6.99
N LYS A 10 -13.04 7.63 -7.16
CA LYS A 10 -11.84 6.83 -7.37
C LYS A 10 -11.61 5.88 -6.19
N ALA A 11 -11.69 6.37 -4.96
CA ALA A 11 -11.54 5.58 -3.75
C ALA A 11 -12.64 4.51 -3.60
N ALA A 12 -13.89 4.84 -3.87
CA ALA A 12 -15.02 3.90 -3.77
C ALA A 12 -14.93 2.76 -4.79
N ARG A 13 -14.52 3.06 -6.04
CA ARG A 13 -14.38 2.06 -7.12
C ARG A 13 -13.25 1.06 -6.89
N SER A 14 -12.25 1.41 -6.09
CA SER A 14 -11.09 0.54 -5.84
C SER A 14 -11.43 -0.75 -5.08
N GLY A 15 -12.58 -0.82 -4.39
CA GLY A 15 -12.96 -1.96 -3.54
C GLY A 15 -12.03 -2.20 -2.35
N SER A 16 -11.12 -1.26 -2.09
CA SER A 16 -10.07 -1.40 -1.08
C SER A 16 -10.62 -1.47 0.35
N SER A 17 -9.96 -2.29 1.17
CA SER A 17 -10.23 -2.36 2.62
C SER A 17 -9.95 -1.05 3.35
N PHE A 18 -9.12 -0.17 2.80
CA PHE A 18 -8.85 1.17 3.34
C PHE A 18 -10.11 2.02 3.49
N TYR A 19 -11.06 1.89 2.55
CA TYR A 19 -12.30 2.64 2.61
C TYR A 19 -13.06 2.45 3.93
N TYR A 20 -13.05 1.23 4.50
CA TYR A 20 -13.73 0.92 5.77
C TYR A 20 -13.11 1.66 6.97
N SER A 21 -11.80 1.87 6.98
CA SER A 21 -11.12 2.61 8.06
C SER A 21 -11.38 4.11 7.99
N PHE A 22 -11.63 4.66 6.79
CA PHE A 22 -11.87 6.09 6.59
C PHE A 22 -13.25 6.55 7.03
N LEU A 23 -14.22 5.63 7.09
CA LEU A 23 -15.60 5.96 7.49
C LEU A 23 -15.69 6.58 8.88
N PHE A 24 -14.77 6.21 9.78
CA PHE A 24 -14.75 6.67 11.18
C PHE A 24 -13.94 7.96 11.37
N LEU A 25 -13.34 8.51 10.34
CA LEU A 25 -12.56 9.75 10.42
C LEU A 25 -13.46 10.99 10.41
N PRO A 26 -13.07 12.05 11.15
CA PRO A 26 -13.69 13.36 11.00
C PRO A 26 -13.67 13.83 9.54
N PRO A 27 -14.71 14.56 9.07
CA PRO A 27 -14.85 14.90 7.63
C PRO A 27 -13.62 15.54 7.00
N ARG A 28 -12.92 16.41 7.75
CA ARG A 28 -11.70 17.10 7.29
C ARG A 28 -10.55 16.13 7.04
N LYS A 29 -10.25 15.24 7.99
CA LYS A 29 -9.19 14.23 7.87
C LYS A 29 -9.56 13.18 6.82
N ARG A 30 -10.84 12.79 6.74
CA ARG A 30 -11.34 11.85 5.75
C ARG A 30 -11.13 12.34 4.32
N ARG A 31 -11.48 13.62 4.03
CA ARG A 31 -11.23 14.21 2.71
C ARG A 31 -9.74 14.20 2.36
N ALA A 32 -8.87 14.57 3.31
CA ALA A 32 -7.44 14.57 3.10
C ALA A 32 -6.89 13.16 2.77
N ILE A 33 -7.25 12.15 3.56
CA ILE A 33 -6.83 10.76 3.31
C ILE A 33 -7.37 10.25 1.97
N ILE A 34 -8.61 10.58 1.60
CA ILE A 34 -9.20 10.19 0.30
C ILE A 34 -8.46 10.85 -0.87
N ALA A 35 -8.04 12.12 -0.75
CA ALA A 35 -7.25 12.78 -1.79
C ALA A 35 -5.87 12.12 -1.98
N VAL A 36 -5.17 11.81 -0.87
CA VAL A 36 -3.89 11.07 -0.91
C VAL A 36 -4.08 9.68 -1.51
N TYR A 37 -5.12 8.96 -1.08
CA TYR A 37 -5.44 7.63 -1.63
C TYR A 37 -5.74 7.69 -3.13
N ALA A 38 -6.52 8.68 -3.58
CA ALA A 38 -6.81 8.88 -5.00
C ALA A 38 -5.52 9.14 -5.81
N PHE A 39 -4.57 9.92 -5.27
CA PHE A 39 -3.26 10.13 -5.88
C PHE A 39 -2.50 8.80 -6.02
N CYS A 40 -2.41 8.02 -4.94
CA CYS A 40 -1.75 6.72 -5.00
C CYS A 40 -2.35 5.82 -6.10
N ARG A 41 -3.69 5.80 -6.21
CA ARG A 41 -4.37 5.02 -7.26
C ARG A 41 -4.12 5.55 -8.68
N GLU A 42 -4.03 6.87 -8.87
CA GLU A 42 -3.71 7.45 -10.18
C GLU A 42 -2.32 7.03 -10.68
N VAL A 43 -1.31 7.06 -9.80
CA VAL A 43 0.06 6.70 -10.18
C VAL A 43 0.27 5.18 -10.27
N ASP A 44 -0.46 4.40 -9.47
CA ASP A 44 -0.49 2.94 -9.51
C ASP A 44 -1.12 2.42 -10.81
N ASP A 45 -2.29 2.94 -11.19
CA ASP A 45 -3.00 2.56 -12.42
C ASP A 45 -2.15 2.82 -13.69
N ILE A 46 -1.21 3.79 -13.66
CA ILE A 46 -0.29 4.04 -14.78
C ILE A 46 0.62 2.83 -15.03
N VAL A 47 1.16 2.23 -13.99
CA VAL A 47 2.10 1.11 -14.11
C VAL A 47 1.41 -0.25 -14.28
N ASP A 48 0.13 -0.30 -13.91
CA ASP A 48 -0.69 -1.52 -14.00
C ASP A 48 -1.47 -1.63 -15.32
N GLU A 49 -1.93 -0.50 -15.88
CA GLU A 49 -2.84 -0.50 -17.04
C GLU A 49 -2.18 -0.07 -18.35
N VAL A 50 -1.06 0.67 -18.29
CA VAL A 50 -0.39 1.16 -19.50
C VAL A 50 0.64 0.15 -19.98
N SER A 51 0.36 -0.50 -21.12
CA SER A 51 1.22 -1.55 -21.69
C SER A 51 2.56 -1.02 -22.26
N ASP A 52 2.61 0.24 -22.71
CA ASP A 52 3.84 0.87 -23.23
C ASP A 52 4.59 1.58 -22.10
N ALA A 53 5.76 1.05 -21.75
CA ALA A 53 6.61 1.60 -20.71
C ALA A 53 7.06 3.05 -20.96
N SER A 54 7.20 3.48 -22.22
CA SER A 54 7.58 4.86 -22.55
C SER A 54 6.43 5.83 -22.27
N VAL A 55 5.21 5.43 -22.57
CA VAL A 55 3.98 6.17 -22.26
C VAL A 55 3.78 6.23 -20.72
N ALA A 56 3.99 5.11 -20.02
CA ALA A 56 3.90 5.07 -18.57
C ALA A 56 4.92 6.02 -17.91
N ARG A 57 6.19 6.02 -18.34
CA ARG A 57 7.20 6.98 -17.88
C ARG A 57 6.80 8.44 -18.13
N THR A 58 6.24 8.74 -19.31
CA THR A 58 5.78 10.08 -19.66
C THR A 58 4.65 10.53 -18.73
N LYS A 59 3.70 9.64 -18.41
CA LYS A 59 2.60 9.92 -17.47
C LYS A 59 3.12 10.12 -16.04
N LEU A 60 4.07 9.29 -15.57
CA LEU A 60 4.70 9.49 -14.26
C LEU A 60 5.47 10.82 -14.19
N ALA A 61 6.20 11.19 -15.27
CA ALA A 61 6.87 12.47 -15.34
C ALA A 61 5.88 13.66 -15.34
N TRP A 62 4.71 13.49 -15.94
CA TRP A 62 3.63 14.47 -15.87
C TRP A 62 3.09 14.57 -14.42
N TRP A 63 2.86 13.48 -13.72
CA TRP A 63 2.43 13.47 -12.33
C TRP A 63 3.45 14.12 -11.38
N ARG A 64 4.76 14.00 -11.64
CA ARG A 64 5.78 14.73 -10.88
C ARG A 64 5.56 16.24 -10.96
N ARG A 65 5.23 16.76 -12.14
CA ARG A 65 4.91 18.19 -12.32
C ARG A 65 3.60 18.57 -11.64
N GLU A 66 2.56 17.73 -11.76
CA GLU A 66 1.28 17.97 -11.09
C GLU A 66 1.42 18.01 -9.57
N VAL A 67 2.24 17.15 -8.98
CA VAL A 67 2.59 17.19 -7.55
C VAL A 67 3.24 18.54 -7.23
N ALA A 68 4.27 18.95 -7.95
CA ALA A 68 4.92 20.26 -7.71
C ALA A 68 3.91 21.41 -7.82
N GLN A 69 2.97 21.37 -8.78
CA GLN A 69 1.91 22.37 -8.91
C GLN A 69 0.92 22.34 -7.73
N ALA A 70 0.65 21.19 -7.14
CA ALA A 70 -0.19 21.10 -5.94
C ALA A 70 0.46 21.75 -4.71
N PHE A 71 1.80 21.83 -4.65
CA PHE A 71 2.54 22.44 -3.55
C PHE A 71 2.77 23.97 -3.71
N GLY A 72 2.88 24.48 -4.90
CA GLY A 72 3.24 25.89 -5.07
C GLY A 72 2.73 26.55 -6.34
N GLY A 73 1.81 25.94 -7.07
CA GLY A 73 1.37 26.42 -8.37
C GLY A 73 -0.13 26.31 -8.64
N ALA A 74 -0.45 25.99 -9.88
CA ALA A 74 -1.81 25.81 -10.39
C ALA A 74 -1.95 24.43 -11.01
N PRO A 75 -2.30 23.40 -10.23
CA PRO A 75 -2.49 22.04 -10.71
C PRO A 75 -3.65 21.98 -11.72
N GLN A 76 -3.62 20.98 -12.59
CA GLN A 76 -4.67 20.79 -13.62
C GLN A 76 -5.58 19.58 -13.31
N HIS A 77 -5.00 18.53 -12.70
CA HIS A 77 -5.75 17.32 -12.44
C HIS A 77 -6.67 17.45 -11.22
N PRO A 78 -7.91 16.91 -11.23
CA PRO A 78 -8.82 17.00 -10.08
C PRO A 78 -8.21 16.51 -8.76
N VAL A 79 -7.41 15.43 -8.79
CA VAL A 79 -6.72 14.91 -7.58
C VAL A 79 -5.69 15.90 -7.06
N ALA A 80 -4.90 16.54 -7.95
CA ALA A 80 -3.92 17.54 -7.55
C ALA A 80 -4.59 18.81 -7.00
N HIS A 81 -5.72 19.22 -7.57
CA HIS A 81 -6.58 20.27 -7.00
C HIS A 81 -7.10 19.90 -5.60
N ALA A 82 -7.52 18.65 -5.37
CA ALA A 82 -7.95 18.19 -4.05
C ALA A 82 -6.80 18.13 -3.05
N LEU A 83 -5.57 17.80 -3.50
CA LEU A 83 -4.36 17.78 -2.67
C LEU A 83 -3.90 19.15 -2.24
N GLN A 84 -4.05 20.19 -3.07
CA GLN A 84 -3.53 21.54 -2.82
C GLN A 84 -3.91 22.09 -1.43
N PRO A 85 -5.17 22.13 -1.00
CA PRO A 85 -5.52 22.54 0.37
C PRO A 85 -5.02 21.57 1.44
N VAL A 86 -4.87 20.28 1.11
CA VAL A 86 -4.42 19.22 2.05
C VAL A 86 -2.94 19.39 2.39
N VAL A 87 -2.08 19.61 1.39
CA VAL A 87 -0.64 19.74 1.61
C VAL A 87 -0.30 20.95 2.47
N ALA A 88 -1.01 22.05 2.28
CA ALA A 88 -0.84 23.26 3.09
C ALA A 88 -1.37 23.05 4.52
N GLN A 89 -2.55 22.44 4.65
CA GLN A 89 -3.22 22.27 5.92
C GLN A 89 -2.49 21.31 6.89
N PHE A 90 -1.91 20.24 6.37
CA PHE A 90 -1.26 19.20 7.16
C PHE A 90 0.27 19.25 7.09
N VAL A 91 0.83 20.31 6.49
CA VAL A 91 2.28 20.53 6.37
C VAL A 91 2.98 19.31 5.75
N LEU A 92 2.39 18.76 4.68
CA LEU A 92 2.95 17.61 3.98
C LEU A 92 4.15 18.04 3.14
N ARG A 93 5.03 17.10 2.84
CA ARG A 93 6.26 17.37 2.07
C ARG A 93 6.10 16.89 0.63
N GLU A 94 6.46 17.69 -0.34
CA GLU A 94 6.46 17.32 -1.75
C GLU A 94 7.32 16.07 -2.01
N ALA A 95 8.48 16.00 -1.36
CA ALA A 95 9.40 14.87 -1.49
C ALA A 95 8.76 13.51 -1.19
N ASP A 96 7.78 13.45 -0.28
CA ASP A 96 7.08 12.21 0.05
C ASP A 96 6.22 11.73 -1.15
N PHE A 97 5.54 12.64 -1.84
CA PHE A 97 4.76 12.32 -3.04
C PHE A 97 5.67 11.94 -4.22
N GLN A 98 6.82 12.63 -4.38
CA GLN A 98 7.81 12.27 -5.39
C GLN A 98 8.39 10.88 -5.13
N THR A 99 8.63 10.52 -3.85
CA THR A 99 9.11 9.19 -3.46
C THR A 99 8.10 8.08 -3.81
N ILE A 100 6.80 8.33 -3.68
CA ILE A 100 5.76 7.38 -4.12
C ILE A 100 5.86 7.16 -5.64
N ILE A 101 6.01 8.23 -6.43
CA ILE A 101 6.18 8.12 -7.88
C ILE A 101 7.47 7.37 -8.24
N ASP A 102 8.56 7.57 -7.47
CA ASP A 102 9.80 6.78 -7.64
C ASP A 102 9.56 5.29 -7.40
N GLY A 103 8.74 4.96 -6.41
CA GLY A 103 8.35 3.57 -6.15
C GLY A 103 7.58 2.96 -7.32
N MET A 104 6.61 3.68 -7.88
CA MET A 104 5.87 3.21 -9.06
C MET A 104 6.77 3.08 -10.30
N ALA A 105 7.77 3.96 -10.46
CA ALA A 105 8.72 3.85 -11.55
C ALA A 105 9.56 2.57 -11.48
N MET A 106 9.82 2.03 -10.27
CA MET A 106 10.53 0.75 -10.12
C MET A 106 9.81 -0.40 -10.83
N ASP A 107 8.48 -0.42 -10.84
CA ASP A 107 7.68 -1.46 -11.53
C ASP A 107 7.82 -1.42 -13.06
N LEU A 108 8.31 -0.31 -13.63
CA LEU A 108 8.64 -0.19 -15.05
C LEU A 108 10.08 -0.61 -15.38
N GLU A 109 10.94 -0.68 -14.35
CA GLU A 109 12.36 -0.96 -14.51
C GLU A 109 12.73 -2.40 -14.16
N GLN A 110 12.01 -2.99 -13.19
CA GLN A 110 12.29 -4.32 -12.70
C GLN A 110 11.00 -5.11 -12.40
N SER A 111 11.02 -6.38 -12.74
CA SER A 111 9.94 -7.32 -12.46
C SER A 111 10.31 -8.35 -11.38
N ARG A 112 11.49 -8.19 -10.78
CA ARG A 112 12.09 -9.10 -9.79
C ARG A 112 12.87 -8.30 -8.75
N PHE A 113 12.90 -8.82 -7.52
CA PHE A 113 13.71 -8.30 -6.43
C PHE A 113 14.75 -9.34 -6.05
N LEU A 114 16.02 -8.92 -5.99
CA LEU A 114 17.14 -9.83 -5.72
C LEU A 114 17.06 -10.39 -4.29
N ASP A 115 16.80 -9.51 -3.33
CA ASP A 115 16.79 -9.78 -1.90
C ASP A 115 15.70 -8.98 -1.17
N PHE A 116 15.53 -9.29 0.11
CA PHE A 116 14.54 -8.58 0.93
C PHE A 116 14.86 -7.08 1.11
N PRO A 117 16.12 -6.61 1.30
CA PRO A 117 16.44 -5.18 1.33
C PRO A 117 15.96 -4.41 0.09
N ALA A 118 16.08 -4.99 -1.10
CA ALA A 118 15.58 -4.38 -2.34
C ALA A 118 14.05 -4.30 -2.35
N LEU A 119 13.37 -5.35 -1.89
CA LEU A 119 11.92 -5.36 -1.73
C LEU A 119 11.46 -4.37 -0.63
N GLU A 120 12.17 -4.29 0.49
CA GLU A 120 11.88 -3.34 1.58
C GLU A 120 11.92 -1.89 1.07
N LEU A 121 12.93 -1.55 0.25
CA LEU A 121 13.02 -0.22 -0.36
C LEU A 121 11.79 0.08 -1.23
N TYR A 122 11.35 -0.87 -2.04
CA TYR A 122 10.12 -0.75 -2.82
C TYR A 122 8.91 -0.54 -1.91
N CYS A 123 8.69 -1.43 -0.95
CA CYS A 123 7.58 -1.34 0.01
C CYS A 123 7.59 -0.01 0.78
N HIS A 124 8.78 0.47 1.16
CA HIS A 124 8.92 1.79 1.78
C HIS A 124 8.43 2.90 0.87
N ARG A 125 8.84 2.91 -0.41
CA ARG A 125 8.48 3.96 -1.37
C ARG A 125 6.98 3.97 -1.66
N VAL A 126 6.38 2.81 -1.95
CA VAL A 126 4.98 2.72 -2.40
C VAL A 126 3.96 2.70 -1.25
N ALA A 127 4.37 2.36 -0.02
CA ALA A 127 3.45 2.20 1.11
C ALA A 127 3.96 2.78 2.43
N GLY A 128 5.24 2.63 2.76
CA GLY A 128 5.82 3.21 3.98
C GLY A 128 5.67 4.74 4.01
N VAL A 129 5.96 5.40 2.88
CA VAL A 129 5.78 6.86 2.73
C VAL A 129 4.31 7.26 2.80
N VAL A 130 3.40 6.44 2.24
CA VAL A 130 1.94 6.66 2.38
C VAL A 130 1.51 6.59 3.85
N GLY A 131 2.11 5.67 4.61
CA GLY A 131 1.94 5.61 6.06
C GLY A 131 2.36 6.89 6.75
N LEU A 132 3.55 7.43 6.41
CA LEU A 132 4.07 8.70 6.96
C LEU A 132 3.11 9.87 6.68
N ILE A 133 2.67 10.05 5.41
CA ILE A 133 1.69 11.07 5.02
C ILE A 133 0.38 10.89 5.81
N SER A 134 -0.07 9.65 5.96
CA SER A 134 -1.30 9.35 6.71
C SER A 134 -1.18 9.74 8.18
N ALA A 135 -0.03 9.47 8.83
CA ALA A 135 0.21 9.85 10.20
C ALA A 135 0.19 11.38 10.40
N GLU A 136 0.77 12.16 9.48
CA GLU A 136 0.70 13.64 9.53
C GLU A 136 -0.77 14.13 9.45
N ILE A 137 -1.60 13.54 8.59
CA ILE A 137 -3.01 13.88 8.46
C ILE A 137 -3.80 13.47 9.72
N LEU A 138 -3.54 12.27 10.23
CA LEU A 138 -4.21 11.74 11.43
C LEU A 138 -3.77 12.49 12.70
N GLY A 139 -2.56 13.03 12.69
CA GLY A 139 -1.96 13.75 13.81
C GLY A 139 -1.37 12.82 14.86
N TYR A 140 -0.34 13.29 15.52
CA TYR A 140 0.35 12.60 16.62
C TYR A 140 1.04 13.64 17.51
N VAL A 141 1.41 13.25 18.72
CA VAL A 141 2.17 14.07 19.66
C VAL A 141 3.60 13.55 19.87
N ASP A 142 3.81 12.26 19.67
CA ASP A 142 5.12 11.62 19.84
C ASP A 142 5.74 11.30 18.46
N PRO A 143 6.96 11.80 18.17
CA PRO A 143 7.64 11.55 16.90
C PRO A 143 7.86 10.06 16.57
N SER A 144 7.88 9.15 17.54
CA SER A 144 8.01 7.70 17.32
C SER A 144 6.84 7.12 16.51
N THR A 145 5.68 7.79 16.51
CA THR A 145 4.51 7.45 15.68
C THR A 145 4.85 7.45 14.18
N ARG A 146 5.86 8.21 13.74
CA ARG A 146 6.34 8.15 12.35
C ARG A 146 6.98 6.79 12.04
N GLY A 147 7.73 6.21 12.98
CA GLY A 147 8.29 4.85 12.86
C GLY A 147 7.18 3.81 12.74
N TYR A 148 6.19 3.87 13.63
CA TYR A 148 4.98 3.05 13.53
C TYR A 148 4.32 3.15 12.15
N ALA A 149 4.06 4.35 11.66
CA ALA A 149 3.33 4.58 10.43
C ALA A 149 4.07 4.06 9.19
N ARG A 150 5.40 4.27 9.13
CA ARG A 150 6.28 3.73 8.08
C ARG A 150 6.24 2.20 8.05
N ASP A 151 6.48 1.58 9.21
CA ASP A 151 6.59 0.13 9.32
C ASP A 151 5.25 -0.56 9.08
N LEU A 152 4.15 0.07 9.52
CA LEU A 152 2.81 -0.40 9.23
C LEU A 152 2.48 -0.34 7.73
N GLY A 153 2.90 0.72 7.03
CA GLY A 153 2.78 0.82 5.58
C GLY A 153 3.50 -0.32 4.86
N ILE A 154 4.74 -0.62 5.28
CA ILE A 154 5.53 -1.76 4.74
C ILE A 154 4.79 -3.08 5.00
N ALA A 155 4.27 -3.30 6.22
CA ALA A 155 3.51 -4.50 6.56
C ALA A 155 2.27 -4.68 5.68
N PHE A 156 1.56 -3.59 5.34
CA PHE A 156 0.43 -3.63 4.41
C PHE A 156 0.87 -4.04 3.01
N GLN A 157 1.98 -3.51 2.51
CA GLN A 157 2.47 -3.86 1.18
C GLN A 157 2.95 -5.31 1.11
N LEU A 158 3.66 -5.81 2.12
CA LEU A 158 4.02 -7.22 2.21
C LEU A 158 2.77 -8.12 2.19
N THR A 159 1.71 -7.72 2.89
CA THR A 159 0.42 -8.45 2.85
C THR A 159 -0.21 -8.44 1.46
N ASN A 160 -0.16 -7.31 0.75
CA ASN A 160 -0.63 -7.22 -0.64
C ASN A 160 0.16 -8.17 -1.54
N ILE A 161 1.50 -8.16 -1.45
CA ILE A 161 2.39 -9.04 -2.23
C ILE A 161 2.05 -10.51 -1.97
N ILE A 162 1.91 -10.92 -0.70
CA ILE A 162 1.53 -12.29 -0.32
C ILE A 162 0.17 -12.69 -0.90
N ARG A 163 -0.81 -11.78 -0.86
CA ARG A 163 -2.17 -12.02 -1.37
C ARG A 163 -2.23 -12.14 -2.90
N ASP A 164 -1.41 -11.34 -3.58
CA ASP A 164 -1.55 -11.09 -5.02
C ASP A 164 -0.51 -11.86 -5.86
N VAL A 165 0.29 -12.80 -5.29
CA VAL A 165 1.36 -13.56 -5.97
C VAL A 165 0.91 -14.11 -7.33
N GLY A 166 -0.27 -14.73 -7.43
CA GLY A 166 -0.76 -15.29 -8.69
C GLY A 166 -1.24 -14.22 -9.67
N GLU A 167 -1.78 -13.11 -9.19
CA GLU A 167 -2.20 -11.97 -10.03
C GLU A 167 -0.96 -11.28 -10.63
N ASP A 168 0.06 -11.06 -9.82
CA ASP A 168 1.34 -10.49 -10.23
C ASP A 168 2.09 -11.40 -11.21
N ALA A 169 2.09 -12.70 -10.95
CA ALA A 169 2.70 -13.72 -11.83
C ALA A 169 2.07 -13.71 -13.25
N ARG A 170 0.75 -13.54 -13.34
CA ARG A 170 0.06 -13.41 -14.65
C ARG A 170 0.47 -12.17 -15.43
N ARG A 171 0.95 -11.13 -14.72
CA ARG A 171 1.53 -9.91 -15.31
C ARG A 171 3.04 -10.01 -15.53
N GLY A 172 3.64 -11.19 -15.28
CA GLY A 172 5.07 -11.43 -15.40
C GLY A 172 5.91 -10.87 -14.25
N ARG A 173 5.30 -10.41 -13.14
CA ARG A 173 5.97 -9.86 -11.98
C ARG A 173 6.07 -10.88 -10.84
N ILE A 174 7.19 -10.93 -10.13
CA ILE A 174 7.35 -11.68 -8.88
C ILE A 174 8.02 -10.75 -7.89
N TYR A 175 7.28 -10.36 -6.84
CA TYR A 175 7.79 -9.51 -5.77
C TYR A 175 8.49 -10.30 -4.67
N LEU A 176 8.23 -11.63 -4.56
CA LEU A 176 8.95 -12.48 -3.62
C LEU A 176 10.46 -12.43 -3.92
N PRO A 177 11.34 -12.19 -2.92
CA PRO A 177 12.78 -12.07 -3.12
C PRO A 177 13.38 -13.30 -3.77
N GLN A 178 14.31 -13.11 -4.70
CA GLN A 178 14.96 -14.22 -5.41
C GLN A 178 15.78 -15.11 -4.48
N ASP A 179 16.47 -14.52 -3.50
CA ASP A 179 17.22 -15.26 -2.49
C ASP A 179 16.30 -16.14 -1.61
N ASP A 180 15.07 -15.70 -1.34
CA ASP A 180 14.08 -16.52 -0.64
C ASP A 180 13.57 -17.64 -1.53
N LEU A 181 13.30 -17.38 -2.82
CA LEU A 181 12.95 -18.45 -3.78
C LEU A 181 14.06 -19.51 -3.84
N ASP A 182 15.30 -19.09 -3.96
CA ASP A 182 16.46 -19.98 -4.03
C ASP A 182 16.64 -20.78 -2.73
N ARG A 183 16.44 -20.13 -1.57
CA ARG A 183 16.49 -20.76 -0.24
C ARG A 183 15.47 -21.90 -0.10
N PHE A 184 14.29 -21.74 -0.66
CA PHE A 184 13.24 -22.78 -0.63
C PHE A 184 13.24 -23.68 -1.86
N GLY A 185 14.23 -23.55 -2.76
CA GLY A 185 14.38 -24.39 -3.96
C GLY A 185 13.25 -24.19 -4.99
N ILE A 186 12.72 -22.98 -5.12
CA ILE A 186 11.60 -22.66 -6.02
C ILE A 186 12.12 -21.88 -7.22
N ALA A 187 11.96 -22.43 -8.41
CA ALA A 187 12.24 -21.69 -9.63
C ALA A 187 11.18 -20.61 -9.88
N SER A 188 11.61 -19.41 -10.29
CA SER A 188 10.69 -18.32 -10.69
C SER A 188 9.67 -18.78 -11.74
N SER A 189 10.03 -19.69 -12.63
CA SER A 189 9.14 -20.28 -13.63
C SER A 189 8.00 -21.09 -13.01
N ALA A 190 8.18 -21.71 -11.85
CA ALA A 190 7.11 -22.44 -11.15
C ALA A 190 6.03 -21.46 -10.63
N ILE A 191 6.44 -20.30 -10.09
CA ILE A 191 5.52 -19.23 -9.69
C ILE A 191 4.72 -18.75 -10.91
N LEU A 192 5.40 -18.47 -12.05
CA LEU A 192 4.76 -17.98 -13.27
C LEU A 192 3.76 -19.00 -13.88
N ARG A 193 3.99 -20.30 -13.66
CA ARG A 193 3.05 -21.36 -14.10
C ARG A 193 1.96 -21.67 -13.07
N GLY A 194 1.96 -21.05 -11.89
CA GLY A 194 0.99 -21.30 -10.84
C GLY A 194 1.15 -22.66 -10.18
N GLU A 195 2.38 -23.17 -10.06
CA GLU A 195 2.66 -24.51 -9.54
C GLU A 195 2.72 -24.53 -8.01
N TYR A 196 1.82 -25.29 -7.39
CA TYR A 196 1.86 -25.52 -5.95
C TYR A 196 2.83 -26.66 -5.59
N SER A 197 3.53 -26.48 -4.48
CA SER A 197 4.39 -27.48 -3.87
C SER A 197 4.46 -27.29 -2.36
N ASP A 198 5.00 -28.26 -1.64
CA ASP A 198 5.25 -28.09 -0.20
C ASP A 198 6.33 -27.02 0.04
N ALA A 199 7.30 -26.91 -0.86
CA ALA A 199 8.29 -25.83 -0.84
C ALA A 199 7.62 -24.44 -0.98
N PHE A 200 6.64 -24.30 -1.89
CA PHE A 200 5.87 -23.05 -2.02
C PHE A 200 5.09 -22.73 -0.74
N ARG A 201 4.45 -23.71 -0.11
CA ARG A 201 3.76 -23.48 1.17
C ARG A 201 4.72 -23.07 2.28
N ALA A 202 5.92 -23.67 2.32
CA ALA A 202 6.96 -23.31 3.29
C ALA A 202 7.46 -21.88 3.07
N LEU A 203 7.72 -21.47 1.81
CA LEU A 203 8.05 -20.09 1.46
C LEU A 203 6.95 -19.11 1.89
N MET A 204 5.70 -19.40 1.55
CA MET A 204 4.58 -18.50 1.89
C MET A 204 4.36 -18.39 3.40
N THR A 205 4.62 -19.46 4.15
CA THR A 205 4.62 -19.42 5.62
C THR A 205 5.69 -18.47 6.13
N PHE A 206 6.90 -18.58 5.62
CA PHE A 206 8.01 -17.69 5.95
C PHE A 206 7.70 -16.21 5.62
N GLU A 207 7.10 -15.94 4.46
CA GLU A 207 6.71 -14.56 4.08
C GLU A 207 5.60 -14.00 4.98
N VAL A 208 4.64 -14.82 5.38
CA VAL A 208 3.59 -14.42 6.34
C VAL A 208 4.22 -14.10 7.70
N GLU A 209 5.16 -14.91 8.19
CA GLU A 209 5.88 -14.65 9.44
C GLU A 209 6.66 -13.32 9.37
N ARG A 210 7.35 -13.06 8.25
CA ARG A 210 8.03 -11.78 7.98
C ARG A 210 7.04 -10.61 8.05
N ALA A 211 5.90 -10.70 7.36
CA ALA A 211 4.88 -9.64 7.41
C ALA A 211 4.33 -9.45 8.84
N GLN A 212 4.10 -10.52 9.61
CA GLN A 212 3.66 -10.43 11.00
C GLN A 212 4.71 -9.73 11.89
N GLN A 213 5.99 -10.00 11.70
CA GLN A 213 7.06 -9.31 12.42
C GLN A 213 7.05 -7.80 12.16
N TRP A 214 6.74 -7.38 10.91
CA TRP A 214 6.59 -5.96 10.58
C TRP A 214 5.39 -5.32 11.27
N TYR A 215 4.25 -6.02 11.37
CA TYR A 215 3.11 -5.55 12.18
C TYR A 215 3.49 -5.41 13.65
N ASP A 216 4.14 -6.41 14.24
CA ASP A 216 4.50 -6.39 15.65
C ASP A 216 5.51 -5.28 15.94
N ARG A 217 6.51 -5.09 15.07
CA ARG A 217 7.47 -3.98 15.16
C ARG A 217 6.77 -2.62 15.07
N ALA A 218 5.85 -2.45 14.12
CA ALA A 218 5.09 -1.22 13.99
C ALA A 218 4.28 -0.93 15.26
N LEU A 219 3.48 -1.89 15.70
CA LEU A 219 2.59 -1.72 16.85
C LEU A 219 3.34 -1.45 18.16
N ALA A 220 4.54 -2.00 18.33
CA ALA A 220 5.40 -1.74 19.48
C ALA A 220 5.93 -0.29 19.53
N GLN A 221 6.02 0.39 18.39
CA GLN A 221 6.46 1.79 18.29
C GLN A 221 5.34 2.80 18.52
N LEU A 222 4.06 2.38 18.56
CA LEU A 222 2.94 3.30 18.68
C LEU A 222 2.71 3.69 20.15
N PRO A 223 2.98 4.96 20.53
CA PRO A 223 2.71 5.44 21.89
C PRO A 223 1.21 5.40 22.23
N ASP A 224 0.89 5.14 23.47
CA ASP A 224 -0.50 5.11 23.95
C ASP A 224 -1.22 6.44 23.72
N ALA A 225 -0.51 7.57 23.87
CA ALA A 225 -1.05 8.91 23.63
C ALA A 225 -1.59 9.10 22.20
N ASP A 226 -1.00 8.40 21.21
CA ASP A 226 -1.35 8.57 19.79
C ASP A 226 -2.31 7.49 19.28
N ARG A 227 -2.57 6.42 20.03
CA ARG A 227 -3.44 5.30 19.60
C ARG A 227 -4.81 5.77 19.12
N ARG A 228 -5.41 6.76 19.81
CA ARG A 228 -6.72 7.30 19.42
C ARG A 228 -6.65 8.06 18.09
N ALA A 229 -5.61 8.84 17.86
CA ALA A 229 -5.41 9.57 16.60
C ALA A 229 -5.15 8.59 15.45
N GLN A 230 -4.35 7.55 15.69
CA GLN A 230 -3.95 6.53 14.73
C GLN A 230 -4.94 5.34 14.61
N ARG A 231 -6.16 5.46 15.16
CA ARG A 231 -7.15 4.38 15.17
C ARG A 231 -7.45 3.82 13.76
N ALA A 232 -7.45 4.65 12.72
CA ALA A 232 -7.67 4.20 11.35
C ALA A 232 -6.57 3.20 10.91
N GLY A 233 -5.31 3.47 11.24
CA GLY A 233 -4.19 2.54 11.00
C GLY A 233 -4.33 1.25 11.80
N LEU A 234 -4.76 1.31 13.06
CA LEU A 234 -5.00 0.13 13.89
C LEU A 234 -6.13 -0.74 13.33
N ILE A 235 -7.23 -0.14 12.86
CA ILE A 235 -8.33 -0.87 12.18
C ILE A 235 -7.79 -1.60 10.94
N MET A 236 -6.98 -0.92 10.13
CA MET A 236 -6.37 -1.54 8.97
C MET A 236 -5.44 -2.68 9.34
N ALA A 237 -4.60 -2.51 10.39
CA ALA A 237 -3.74 -3.58 10.88
C ALA A 237 -4.56 -4.82 11.29
N ALA A 238 -5.67 -4.64 12.01
CA ALA A 238 -6.54 -5.74 12.40
C ALA A 238 -7.14 -6.46 11.19
N ILE A 239 -7.60 -5.73 10.17
CA ILE A 239 -8.18 -6.29 8.94
C ILE A 239 -7.12 -7.07 8.15
N TYR A 240 -5.92 -6.52 7.97
CA TYR A 240 -4.86 -7.12 7.16
C TYR A 240 -4.20 -8.32 7.86
N ARG A 241 -4.00 -8.28 9.18
CA ARG A 241 -3.56 -9.45 9.95
C ARG A 241 -4.59 -10.59 9.91
N ALA A 242 -5.89 -10.27 9.95
CA ALA A 242 -6.94 -11.26 9.75
C ALA A 242 -6.92 -11.83 8.32
N LEU A 243 -6.60 -11.02 7.31
CA LEU A 243 -6.44 -11.47 5.92
C LEU A 243 -5.24 -12.42 5.77
N LEU A 244 -4.08 -12.12 6.35
CA LEU A 244 -2.92 -13.03 6.37
C LEU A 244 -3.26 -14.36 7.02
N SER A 245 -3.99 -14.34 8.14
CA SER A 245 -4.44 -15.56 8.82
C SER A 245 -5.40 -16.40 7.97
N GLU A 246 -6.25 -15.74 7.15
CA GLU A 246 -7.15 -16.41 6.22
C GLU A 246 -6.38 -17.08 5.07
N ILE A 247 -5.40 -16.35 4.48
CA ILE A 247 -4.53 -16.86 3.42
C ILE A 247 -3.77 -18.12 3.89
N ALA A 248 -3.21 -18.07 5.10
CA ALA A 248 -2.50 -19.23 5.68
C ALA A 248 -3.44 -20.41 5.94
N ARG A 249 -4.65 -20.15 6.47
CA ARG A 249 -5.67 -21.19 6.74
C ARG A 249 -6.18 -21.85 5.47
N ASP A 250 -6.27 -21.09 4.37
CA ASP A 250 -6.66 -21.59 3.04
C ASP A 250 -5.54 -22.40 2.36
N GLY A 251 -4.38 -22.61 3.00
CA GLY A 251 -3.24 -23.31 2.41
C GLY A 251 -2.54 -22.55 1.29
N PHE A 252 -2.58 -21.21 1.34
CA PHE A 252 -1.91 -20.31 0.39
C PHE A 252 -2.38 -20.48 -1.07
N LEU A 253 -3.69 -20.61 -1.30
CA LEU A 253 -4.26 -20.74 -2.65
C LEU A 253 -4.20 -19.42 -3.46
N VAL A 254 -3.14 -18.63 -3.25
CA VAL A 254 -2.94 -17.29 -3.83
C VAL A 254 -2.49 -17.29 -5.30
N LEU A 255 -2.04 -18.43 -5.82
CA LEU A 255 -1.69 -18.57 -7.24
C LEU A 255 -2.95 -18.61 -8.13
N ASP A 256 -4.04 -19.19 -7.63
CA ASP A 256 -5.29 -19.38 -8.38
C ASP A 256 -6.30 -18.26 -8.12
N ARG A 257 -6.40 -17.80 -6.87
CA ARG A 257 -7.43 -16.88 -6.44
C ARG A 257 -6.90 -15.82 -5.48
N ARG A 258 -7.55 -14.67 -5.51
CA ARG A 258 -7.30 -13.59 -4.57
C ARG A 258 -8.18 -13.74 -3.33
N THR A 259 -7.57 -14.03 -2.19
CA THR A 259 -8.29 -14.13 -0.90
C THR A 259 -8.75 -12.76 -0.41
N SER A 260 -9.98 -12.68 0.07
CA SER A 260 -10.53 -11.45 0.64
C SER A 260 -11.44 -11.74 1.84
N LEU A 261 -11.46 -10.82 2.80
CA LEU A 261 -12.42 -10.88 3.91
C LEU A 261 -13.78 -10.34 3.47
N THR A 262 -14.86 -10.92 3.99
CA THR A 262 -16.22 -10.42 3.73
C THR A 262 -16.40 -9.00 4.29
N PRO A 263 -17.27 -8.17 3.69
CA PRO A 263 -17.57 -6.83 4.19
C PRO A 263 -18.01 -6.83 5.66
N LEU A 264 -18.83 -7.79 6.08
CA LEU A 264 -19.29 -7.94 7.47
C LEU A 264 -18.13 -8.18 8.43
N ARG A 265 -17.16 -9.04 8.05
CA ARG A 265 -15.96 -9.31 8.87
C ARG A 265 -15.07 -8.06 9.00
N LYS A 266 -14.90 -7.30 7.91
CA LYS A 266 -14.16 -6.02 7.93
C LYS A 266 -14.83 -5.00 8.85
N LEU A 267 -16.15 -4.84 8.77
CA LEU A 267 -16.91 -3.94 9.65
C LEU A 267 -16.84 -4.36 11.12
N TRP A 268 -16.95 -5.67 11.40
CA TRP A 268 -16.81 -6.18 12.76
C TRP A 268 -15.43 -5.92 13.36
N LEU A 269 -14.36 -6.15 12.57
CA LEU A 269 -12.99 -5.84 12.99
C LEU A 269 -12.81 -4.34 13.25
N ALA A 270 -13.34 -3.49 12.37
CA ALA A 270 -13.28 -2.04 12.52
C ALA A 270 -14.03 -1.52 13.77
N TRP A 271 -15.14 -2.18 14.13
CA TRP A 271 -15.90 -1.84 15.33
C TRP A 271 -15.20 -2.27 16.62
N LYS A 272 -14.59 -3.46 16.60
CA LYS A 272 -13.90 -4.03 17.77
C LYS A 272 -12.58 -3.30 18.12
N THR A 273 -11.90 -2.69 17.12
CA THR A 273 -10.65 -1.94 17.28
C THR A 273 -10.92 -0.49 17.70
#